data_1a6e2d59c2fdf8cf5d9c7bb54be4f89c
#
_entry.id   1a6e2d59c2fdf8cf5d9c7bb54be4f89c
#
_cell.length_a   1.000
_cell.length_b   1.000
_cell.length_c   1.000
_cell.angle_alpha   90.00
_cell.angle_beta   90.00
_cell.angle_gamma   90.00
#
_symmetry.space_group_name_H-M   'P 1'
#
loop_
_entity.id
_entity.type
_entity.pdbx_description
1 polymer ?
#
loop_
_entity_poly.entity_id
_entity_poly.type
_entity_poly.pdbx_seq_one_letter_code
_entity_poly.pdbx_strand_id
1 'polypeptide(L)'
;MILAPLKDSARYESLNPYFKKLFDYVKTHDLTAVPAGKIVIDGDNAFINVVDAPAKTIEAAKLESHQKFLDVHIPLSAPETLGWLPRGEIEETPYDEGGDCQVYDGPAKVYTTIRPGEFVVYWPEDIHAPAICATPFRKLIMKARC
;
A
#
# COMPACT_ATOMS: atom_id res chain seq x y z
N MET A 1 1.70 -2.81 -10.96
CA MET A 1 1.94 -1.57 -10.16
C MET A 1 1.52 -0.33 -10.94
N ILE A 2 0.83 0.63 -10.30
CA ILE A 2 0.53 1.99 -10.85
C ILE A 2 1.08 3.03 -9.89
N LEU A 3 1.72 4.07 -10.40
CA LEU A 3 2.20 5.24 -9.64
C LEU A 3 1.58 6.49 -10.26
N ALA A 4 0.92 7.34 -9.46
CA ALA A 4 0.30 8.57 -9.95
C ALA A 4 0.10 9.63 -8.83
N PRO A 5 -0.10 10.91 -9.19
CA PRO A 5 -0.56 11.92 -8.26
C PRO A 5 -1.98 11.63 -7.76
N LEU A 6 -2.25 11.85 -6.47
CA LEU A 6 -3.56 11.61 -5.85
C LEU A 6 -4.68 12.43 -6.53
N LYS A 7 -4.38 13.64 -7.01
CA LYS A 7 -5.32 14.48 -7.76
C LYS A 7 -5.84 13.84 -9.04
N ASP A 8 -5.06 12.91 -9.63
CA ASP A 8 -5.38 12.22 -10.88
C ASP A 8 -6.06 10.84 -10.65
N SER A 9 -6.37 10.50 -9.39
CA SER A 9 -6.95 9.20 -9.00
C SER A 9 -8.24 8.84 -9.76
N ALA A 10 -9.02 9.83 -10.19
CA ALA A 10 -10.25 9.61 -10.97
C ALA A 10 -10.03 8.82 -12.26
N ARG A 11 -8.82 8.87 -12.84
CA ARG A 11 -8.46 8.10 -14.05
C ARG A 11 -8.36 6.59 -13.80
N TYR A 12 -8.23 6.18 -12.54
CA TYR A 12 -7.98 4.80 -12.13
C TYR A 12 -9.18 4.17 -11.41
N GLU A 13 -10.24 4.95 -11.12
CA GLU A 13 -11.38 4.50 -10.34
C GLU A 13 -12.12 3.31 -10.96
N SER A 14 -12.11 3.18 -12.29
CA SER A 14 -12.75 2.05 -13.01
C SER A 14 -12.01 0.72 -12.89
N LEU A 15 -10.77 0.71 -12.37
CA LEU A 15 -9.94 -0.50 -12.28
C LEU A 15 -10.35 -1.42 -11.12
N ASN A 16 -11.08 -0.90 -10.12
CA ASN A 16 -11.62 -1.69 -9.03
C ASN A 16 -12.92 -1.04 -8.52
N PRO A 17 -13.98 -1.81 -8.23
CA PRO A 17 -15.29 -1.26 -7.84
C PRO A 17 -15.29 -0.43 -6.56
N TYR A 18 -14.26 -0.57 -5.71
CA TYR A 18 -14.14 0.16 -4.45
C TYR A 18 -13.26 1.41 -4.54
N PHE A 19 -12.49 1.59 -5.61
CA PHE A 19 -11.54 2.69 -5.74
C PHE A 19 -12.18 4.06 -5.62
N LYS A 20 -13.34 4.26 -6.27
CA LYS A 20 -14.02 5.55 -6.17
C LYS A 20 -14.33 5.93 -4.72
N LYS A 21 -14.90 5.02 -3.93
CA LYS A 21 -15.24 5.26 -2.53
C LYS A 21 -14.00 5.53 -1.67
N LEU A 22 -12.93 4.75 -1.88
CA LEU A 22 -11.66 4.89 -1.17
C LEU A 22 -10.98 6.23 -1.47
N PHE A 23 -10.82 6.56 -2.75
CA PHE A 23 -10.18 7.83 -3.15
C PHE A 23 -11.01 9.05 -2.76
N ASP A 24 -12.34 9.00 -2.90
CA ASP A 24 -13.21 10.09 -2.45
C ASP A 24 -13.08 10.33 -0.95
N TYR A 25 -13.02 9.26 -0.14
CA TYR A 25 -12.84 9.39 1.29
C TYR A 25 -11.50 10.07 1.62
N VAL A 26 -10.40 9.62 1.04
CA VAL A 26 -9.06 10.20 1.28
C VAL A 26 -8.99 11.66 0.84
N LYS A 27 -9.64 12.03 -0.27
CA LYS A 27 -9.64 13.42 -0.79
C LYS A 27 -10.50 14.38 0.02
N THR A 28 -11.50 13.88 0.77
CA THR A 28 -12.48 14.69 1.48
C THR A 28 -12.29 14.75 2.99
N HIS A 29 -11.40 13.92 3.55
CA HIS A 29 -11.13 13.85 4.98
C HIS A 29 -9.65 14.15 5.27
N ASP A 30 -9.40 14.97 6.31
CA ASP A 30 -8.04 15.14 6.82
C ASP A 30 -7.66 13.93 7.68
N LEU A 31 -6.82 13.06 7.15
CA LEU A 31 -6.36 11.84 7.80
C LEU A 31 -4.99 12.00 8.48
N THR A 32 -4.45 13.22 8.50
CA THR A 32 -3.13 13.49 9.11
C THR A 32 -3.13 13.39 10.63
N ALA A 33 -4.27 13.70 11.27
CA ALA A 33 -4.41 13.76 12.73
C ALA A 33 -5.34 12.69 13.33
N VAL A 34 -5.98 11.84 12.49
CA VAL A 34 -6.85 10.78 13.03
C VAL A 34 -6.02 9.71 13.74
N PRO A 35 -6.55 9.00 14.76
CA PRO A 35 -5.84 7.89 15.39
C PRO A 35 -5.41 6.82 14.38
N ALA A 36 -4.24 6.20 14.59
CA ALA A 36 -3.86 5.02 13.83
C ALA A 36 -4.88 3.89 14.03
N GLY A 37 -5.19 3.17 12.96
CA GLY A 37 -6.19 2.10 13.00
C GLY A 37 -6.92 1.93 11.68
N LYS A 38 -7.93 1.06 11.68
CA LYS A 38 -8.73 0.69 10.52
C LYS A 38 -9.97 1.60 10.39
N ILE A 39 -10.18 2.17 9.22
CA ILE A 39 -11.38 2.90 8.82
C ILE A 39 -12.12 2.05 7.79
N VAL A 40 -13.32 1.59 8.12
CA VAL A 40 -14.14 0.77 7.21
C VAL A 40 -14.84 1.68 6.21
N ILE A 41 -14.73 1.36 4.91
CA ILE A 41 -15.35 2.10 3.80
C ILE A 41 -16.49 1.31 3.18
N ASP A 42 -16.31 0.00 3.01
CA ASP A 42 -17.35 -0.90 2.45
C ASP A 42 -17.22 -2.29 3.08
N GLY A 43 -17.74 -2.43 4.31
CA GLY A 43 -17.72 -3.71 5.04
C GLY A 43 -16.34 -4.35 5.06
N ASP A 44 -16.28 -5.64 4.70
CA ASP A 44 -15.03 -6.39 4.61
C ASP A 44 -14.34 -6.27 3.23
N ASN A 45 -14.92 -5.50 2.31
CA ASN A 45 -14.39 -5.41 0.95
C ASN A 45 -13.45 -4.22 0.72
N ALA A 46 -13.63 -3.13 1.49
CA ALA A 46 -12.79 -1.95 1.33
C ALA A 46 -12.59 -1.21 2.66
N PHE A 47 -11.35 -0.93 3.00
CA PHE A 47 -10.98 -0.20 4.21
C PHE A 47 -9.64 0.53 4.04
N ILE A 48 -9.36 1.44 4.97
CA ILE A 48 -8.13 2.22 5.02
C ILE A 48 -7.46 1.94 6.36
N ASN A 49 -6.22 1.52 6.34
CA ASN A 49 -5.37 1.47 7.53
C ASN A 49 -4.59 2.79 7.62
N VAL A 50 -4.78 3.53 8.70
CA VAL A 50 -3.94 4.67 9.09
C VAL A 50 -2.78 4.13 9.91
N VAL A 51 -1.56 4.33 9.44
CA VAL A 51 -0.36 3.69 10.00
C VAL A 51 0.67 4.75 10.39
N ASP A 52 1.15 4.69 11.63
CA ASP A 52 2.37 5.36 12.07
C ASP A 52 3.53 4.36 11.92
N ALA A 53 4.22 4.44 10.79
CA ALA A 53 5.30 3.53 10.44
C ALA A 53 6.63 3.98 11.08
N PRO A 54 7.40 3.07 11.70
CA PRO A 54 8.75 3.38 12.17
C PRO A 54 9.71 3.60 11.00
N ALA A 55 10.85 4.23 11.26
CA ALA A 55 11.95 4.26 10.31
C ALA A 55 12.36 2.83 9.93
N LYS A 56 12.62 2.60 8.64
CA LYS A 56 13.02 1.30 8.11
C LYS A 56 14.00 1.48 6.95
N THR A 57 15.10 0.72 6.97
CA THR A 57 16.05 0.69 5.86
C THR A 57 15.59 -0.30 4.77
N ILE A 58 16.24 -0.26 3.61
CA ILE A 58 16.00 -1.21 2.51
C ILE A 58 16.28 -2.65 2.98
N GLU A 59 17.36 -2.85 3.72
CA GLU A 59 17.80 -4.18 4.19
C GLU A 59 16.83 -4.77 5.22
N ALA A 60 16.15 -3.92 6.00
CA ALA A 60 15.16 -4.33 7.00
C ALA A 60 13.77 -4.54 6.41
N ALA A 61 13.52 -4.05 5.19
CA ALA A 61 12.21 -4.20 4.55
C ALA A 61 12.03 -5.62 4.04
N LYS A 62 10.89 -6.23 4.35
CA LYS A 62 10.50 -7.54 3.83
C LYS A 62 9.61 -7.34 2.62
N LEU A 63 9.78 -8.23 1.65
CA LEU A 63 8.85 -8.36 0.53
C LEU A 63 7.60 -9.07 0.99
N GLU A 64 6.45 -8.57 0.57
CA GLU A 64 5.14 -9.17 0.85
C GLU A 64 4.21 -9.12 -0.36
N SER A 65 3.26 -10.03 -0.43
CA SER A 65 2.16 -10.01 -1.38
C SER A 65 0.85 -10.41 -0.70
N HIS A 66 -0.25 -10.15 -1.38
CA HIS A 66 -1.59 -10.47 -0.92
C HIS A 66 -2.30 -11.35 -1.95
N GLN A 67 -3.42 -11.98 -1.58
CA GLN A 67 -4.23 -12.77 -2.52
C GLN A 67 -5.66 -12.25 -2.63
N LYS A 68 -6.20 -11.68 -1.54
CA LYS A 68 -7.61 -11.25 -1.44
C LYS A 68 -7.78 -9.76 -1.73
N PHE A 69 -6.73 -8.96 -1.45
CA PHE A 69 -6.78 -7.51 -1.55
C PHE A 69 -5.61 -6.98 -2.39
N LEU A 70 -5.88 -5.90 -3.10
CA LEU A 70 -4.82 -5.01 -3.58
C LEU A 70 -4.54 -3.93 -2.54
N ASP A 71 -3.32 -3.38 -2.60
CA ASP A 71 -2.87 -2.30 -1.72
C ASP A 71 -2.70 -0.99 -2.48
N VAL A 72 -3.18 0.11 -1.89
CA VAL A 72 -2.84 1.45 -2.33
C VAL A 72 -2.11 2.17 -1.21
N HIS A 73 -0.84 2.49 -1.40
CA HIS A 73 -0.03 3.22 -0.43
C HIS A 73 -0.05 4.71 -0.72
N ILE A 74 -0.26 5.52 0.32
CA ILE A 74 -0.31 6.98 0.26
C ILE A 74 0.46 7.52 1.48
N PRO A 75 1.68 8.02 1.32
CA PRO A 75 2.39 8.69 2.41
C PRO A 75 1.73 10.03 2.73
N LEU A 76 1.67 10.40 4.03
CA LEU A 76 1.07 11.64 4.49
C LEU A 76 2.11 12.66 4.99
N SER A 77 3.14 12.21 5.72
CA SER A 77 4.04 13.13 6.42
C SER A 77 5.47 13.17 5.91
N ALA A 78 5.93 12.13 5.20
CA ALA A 78 7.27 12.06 4.61
C ALA A 78 7.25 11.16 3.37
N PRO A 79 8.24 11.28 2.46
CA PRO A 79 8.39 10.37 1.33
C PRO A 79 8.58 8.93 1.80
N GLU A 80 7.94 8.01 1.10
CA GLU A 80 8.07 6.56 1.31
C GLU A 80 8.76 5.94 0.10
N THR A 81 9.77 5.12 0.34
CA THR A 81 10.34 4.24 -0.69
C THR A 81 9.68 2.86 -0.57
N LEU A 82 9.33 2.29 -1.72
CA LEU A 82 8.75 0.96 -1.82
C LEU A 82 9.55 0.13 -2.81
N GLY A 83 9.84 -1.12 -2.44
CA GLY A 83 10.41 -2.09 -3.35
C GLY A 83 9.33 -2.79 -4.16
N TRP A 84 9.66 -3.29 -5.35
CA TRP A 84 8.79 -4.09 -6.19
C TRP A 84 9.53 -5.23 -6.86
N LEU A 85 8.84 -6.38 -6.95
CA LEU A 85 9.28 -7.58 -7.63
C LEU A 85 8.06 -8.27 -8.26
N PRO A 86 8.09 -8.68 -9.53
CA PRO A 86 6.98 -9.43 -10.11
C PRO A 86 6.91 -10.83 -9.51
N ARG A 87 5.69 -11.31 -9.25
CA ARG A 87 5.46 -12.69 -8.81
C ARG A 87 5.99 -13.66 -9.87
N GLY A 88 6.66 -14.72 -9.43
CA GLY A 88 7.31 -15.68 -10.31
C GLY A 88 8.81 -15.43 -10.53
N GLU A 89 9.37 -14.30 -10.07
CA GLU A 89 10.82 -14.08 -10.02
C GLU A 89 11.46 -14.46 -8.67
N ILE A 90 10.66 -15.00 -7.74
CA ILE A 90 11.10 -15.47 -6.43
C ILE A 90 10.37 -16.78 -6.08
N GLU A 91 10.98 -17.61 -5.26
CA GLU A 91 10.36 -18.84 -4.78
C GLU A 91 9.16 -18.53 -3.88
N GLU A 92 8.03 -19.22 -4.12
CA GLU A 92 6.80 -19.05 -3.34
C GLU A 92 7.02 -19.55 -1.91
N THR A 93 6.52 -18.80 -0.95
CA THR A 93 6.55 -19.11 0.48
C THR A 93 5.14 -19.45 0.98
N PRO A 94 4.96 -19.96 2.22
CA PRO A 94 3.64 -20.20 2.78
C PRO A 94 2.81 -18.91 2.89
N TYR A 95 1.55 -19.00 2.47
CA TYR A 95 0.58 -17.93 2.58
C TYR A 95 -0.16 -17.98 3.94
N ASP A 96 -0.19 -16.85 4.66
CA ASP A 96 -1.04 -16.65 5.84
C ASP A 96 -2.43 -16.18 5.40
N GLU A 97 -3.39 -17.10 5.40
CA GLU A 97 -4.77 -16.81 5.01
C GLU A 97 -5.47 -15.82 5.96
N GLY A 98 -5.13 -15.83 7.25
CA GLY A 98 -5.72 -14.96 8.26
C GLY A 98 -5.29 -13.50 8.09
N GLY A 99 -4.01 -13.31 7.79
CA GLY A 99 -3.42 -11.98 7.53
C GLY A 99 -3.52 -11.50 6.08
N ASP A 100 -3.98 -12.36 5.17
CA ASP A 100 -3.89 -12.12 3.72
C ASP A 100 -2.47 -11.70 3.32
N CYS A 101 -1.46 -12.42 3.76
CA CYS A 101 -0.07 -12.04 3.59
C CYS A 101 0.81 -13.23 3.24
N GLN A 102 1.72 -13.01 2.32
CA GLN A 102 2.79 -13.93 1.97
C GLN A 102 4.10 -13.15 2.00
N VAL A 103 5.06 -13.57 2.82
CA VAL A 103 6.32 -12.84 3.05
C VAL A 103 7.47 -13.57 2.38
N TYR A 104 8.35 -12.83 1.71
CA TYR A 104 9.48 -13.38 0.98
C TYR A 104 10.80 -12.80 1.47
N ASP A 105 11.85 -13.60 1.41
CA ASP A 105 13.22 -13.17 1.69
C ASP A 105 13.96 -12.85 0.38
N GLY A 106 14.54 -11.67 0.32
CA GLY A 106 15.32 -11.23 -0.85
C GLY A 106 15.17 -9.74 -1.11
N PRO A 107 15.97 -9.19 -2.01
CA PRO A 107 15.86 -7.79 -2.42
C PRO A 107 14.72 -7.61 -3.43
N ALA A 108 14.14 -6.42 -3.45
CA ALA A 108 13.28 -6.01 -4.55
C ALA A 108 14.11 -5.78 -5.84
N LYS A 109 13.46 -5.89 -6.98
CA LYS A 109 14.07 -5.63 -8.29
C LYS A 109 14.17 -4.14 -8.60
N VAL A 110 13.16 -3.37 -8.16
CA VAL A 110 13.07 -1.94 -8.38
C VAL A 110 12.63 -1.27 -7.08
N TYR A 111 13.19 -0.10 -6.79
CA TYR A 111 12.76 0.75 -5.68
C TYR A 111 12.22 2.06 -6.24
N THR A 112 11.06 2.47 -5.77
CA THR A 112 10.38 3.70 -6.17
C THR A 112 10.06 4.52 -4.92
N THR A 113 10.33 5.84 -4.97
CA THR A 113 9.98 6.76 -3.89
C THR A 113 8.76 7.58 -4.28
N ILE A 114 7.73 7.54 -3.44
CA ILE A 114 6.53 8.36 -3.56
C ILE A 114 6.48 9.41 -2.44
N ARG A 115 5.82 10.54 -2.71
CA ARG A 115 5.72 11.68 -1.80
C ARG A 115 4.28 11.91 -1.35
N PRO A 116 4.05 12.65 -0.26
CA PRO A 116 2.72 13.15 0.07
C PRO A 116 2.03 13.78 -1.15
N GLY A 117 0.80 13.37 -1.42
CA GLY A 117 0.06 13.76 -2.62
C GLY A 117 0.21 12.82 -3.82
N GLU A 118 0.97 11.74 -3.67
CA GLU A 118 1.11 10.64 -4.64
C GLU A 118 0.58 9.33 -4.05
N PHE A 119 0.28 8.36 -4.91
CA PHE A 119 -0.09 7.01 -4.50
C PHE A 119 0.55 5.97 -5.41
N VAL A 120 0.69 4.74 -4.87
CA VAL A 120 1.06 3.57 -5.65
C VAL A 120 0.07 2.45 -5.39
N VAL A 121 -0.32 1.71 -6.44
CA VAL A 121 -1.18 0.53 -6.38
C VAL A 121 -0.38 -0.72 -6.63
N TYR A 122 -0.53 -1.72 -5.78
CA TYR A 122 -0.02 -3.08 -5.94
C TYR A 122 -1.18 -4.07 -6.01
N TRP A 123 -1.20 -4.89 -7.06
CA TRP A 123 -2.12 -6.02 -7.21
C TRP A 123 -1.54 -7.27 -6.55
N PRO A 124 -2.31 -8.36 -6.43
CA PRO A 124 -1.81 -9.63 -5.88
C PRO A 124 -0.55 -10.18 -6.57
N GLU A 125 -0.35 -9.82 -7.84
CA GLU A 125 0.83 -10.22 -8.62
C GLU A 125 2.06 -9.35 -8.37
N ASP A 126 1.90 -8.22 -7.67
CA ASP A 126 2.97 -7.28 -7.35
C ASP A 126 3.51 -7.58 -5.94
N ILE A 127 4.62 -8.31 -5.84
CA ILE A 127 5.35 -8.45 -4.58
C ILE A 127 6.00 -7.11 -4.28
N HIS A 128 5.84 -6.61 -3.06
CA HIS A 128 6.33 -5.28 -2.69
C HIS A 128 6.92 -5.24 -1.28
N ALA A 129 7.86 -4.32 -1.06
CA ALA A 129 8.48 -4.05 0.23
C ALA A 129 8.10 -2.63 0.68
N PRO A 130 7.12 -2.47 1.59
CA PRO A 130 6.63 -1.15 1.97
C PRO A 130 7.38 -0.52 3.14
N ALA A 131 7.08 0.76 3.38
CA ALA A 131 7.46 1.53 4.56
C ALA A 131 8.96 1.78 4.72
N ILE A 132 9.72 1.87 3.64
CA ILE A 132 11.13 2.26 3.69
C ILE A 132 11.20 3.78 3.78
N CYS A 133 11.71 4.30 4.92
CA CYS A 133 11.87 5.72 5.18
C CYS A 133 12.94 5.93 6.28
N ALA A 134 13.75 6.98 6.15
CA ALA A 134 14.83 7.29 7.11
C ALA A 134 14.30 7.76 8.48
N THR A 135 13.06 8.23 8.55
CA THR A 135 12.41 8.71 9.78
C THR A 135 11.05 8.04 9.96
N PRO A 136 10.51 7.96 11.18
CA PRO A 136 9.12 7.57 11.37
C PRO A 136 8.18 8.48 10.58
N PHE A 137 7.12 7.92 10.00
CA PHE A 137 6.19 8.68 9.18
C PHE A 137 4.78 8.10 9.22
N ARG A 138 3.82 8.95 8.89
CA ARG A 138 2.41 8.56 8.76
C ARG A 138 2.06 8.27 7.31
N LYS A 139 1.31 7.19 7.10
CA LYS A 139 0.82 6.77 5.80
C LYS A 139 -0.57 6.16 5.87
N LEU A 140 -1.21 6.04 4.72
CA LEU A 140 -2.41 5.25 4.53
C LEU A 140 -2.07 4.01 3.69
N ILE A 141 -2.74 2.91 4.01
CA ILE A 141 -2.80 1.72 3.18
C ILE A 141 -4.29 1.46 2.93
N MET A 142 -4.76 1.78 1.72
CA MET A 142 -6.11 1.40 1.33
C MET A 142 -6.09 -0.04 0.84
N LYS A 143 -6.98 -0.86 1.36
CA LYS A 143 -7.21 -2.25 0.96
C LYS A 143 -8.51 -2.31 0.17
N ALA A 144 -8.47 -2.86 -1.03
CA ALA A 144 -9.65 -3.12 -1.84
C ALA A 144 -9.65 -4.57 -2.30
N ARG A 145 -10.76 -5.25 -2.11
CA ARG A 145 -10.92 -6.66 -2.52
C ARG A 145 -10.79 -6.79 -4.05
N CYS A 146 -10.05 -7.82 -4.49
CA CYS A 146 -9.93 -8.21 -5.89
C CYS A 146 -11.06 -9.14 -6.33
#